data_3ae6137a1009910673a1521482309ec7
#
_entry.id   3ae6137a1009910673a1521482309ec7
#
_cell.length_a   1.000
_cell.length_b   1.000
_cell.length_c   1.000
_cell.angle_alpha   90.00
_cell.angle_beta   90.00
_cell.angle_gamma   90.00
#
_symmetry.space_group_name_H-M   'P 1'
#
loop_
_entity.id
_entity.type
_entity.pdbx_description
1 polymer ?
#
loop_
_entity_poly.entity_id
_entity_poly.type
_entity_poly.pdbx_seq_one_letter_code
_entity_poly.pdbx_strand_id
1 'polypeptide(L)'
;MNNPVVTIEMEQGGVIRAELYPDVAPNTVRNFISLIRKGFYDGTIFHRVIPGFMIQGGDPEGTGMGGPGYEIRGEFTANGFQNDLNHTRGVLSMARTMAPDSAGSQFFIMTEDSPHLDGQYASFGMVTEGMDVCLLYTSPSPRDCS
;
A
#
# COMPACT_ATOMS: atom_id res chain seq x y z
N MET A 1 -22.29 0.70 -5.98
CA MET A 1 -21.69 0.79 -4.64
C MET A 1 -20.49 1.72 -4.68
N ASN A 2 -20.42 2.65 -3.75
CA ASN A 2 -19.31 3.59 -3.72
C ASN A 2 -18.06 2.95 -3.13
N ASN A 3 -16.93 3.14 -3.78
CA ASN A 3 -15.66 2.66 -3.24
C ASN A 3 -15.17 3.59 -2.14
N PRO A 4 -14.61 3.05 -1.07
CA PRO A 4 -14.03 3.87 -0.02
C PRO A 4 -12.87 4.71 -0.56
N VAL A 5 -12.73 5.92 -0.02
CA VAL A 5 -11.59 6.80 -0.31
C VAL A 5 -10.85 7.03 0.99
N VAL A 6 -9.55 6.85 0.97
CA VAL A 6 -8.69 7.10 2.11
C VAL A 6 -7.77 8.28 1.84
N THR A 7 -7.38 8.96 2.92
CA THR A 7 -6.50 10.11 2.84
C THR A 7 -5.25 9.83 3.67
N ILE A 8 -4.08 10.03 3.08
CA ILE A 8 -2.80 9.93 3.76
C ILE A 8 -2.23 11.34 3.86
N GLU A 9 -2.14 11.85 5.08
CA GLU A 9 -1.58 13.17 5.33
C GLU A 9 -0.11 13.02 5.71
N MET A 10 0.74 13.69 4.94
CA MET A 10 2.18 13.65 5.16
C MET A 10 2.58 14.73 6.14
N GLU A 11 3.60 14.49 6.94
CA GLU A 11 4.09 15.46 7.93
C GLU A 11 4.50 16.77 7.27
N GLN A 12 5.00 16.73 6.05
CA GLN A 12 5.41 17.93 5.33
C GLN A 12 4.23 18.72 4.76
N GLY A 13 3.00 18.25 4.94
CA GLY A 13 1.80 18.93 4.49
C GLY A 13 1.21 18.44 3.18
N GLY A 14 1.85 17.49 2.52
CA GLY A 14 1.29 16.87 1.32
C GLY A 14 0.17 15.89 1.66
N VAL A 15 -0.75 15.70 0.73
CA VAL A 15 -1.90 14.80 0.91
C VAL A 15 -1.98 13.84 -0.27
N ILE A 16 -2.15 12.57 0.03
CA ILE A 16 -2.38 11.52 -0.95
C ILE A 16 -3.78 10.98 -0.72
N ARG A 17 -4.59 10.91 -1.76
CA ARG A 17 -5.90 10.28 -1.70
C ARG A 17 -5.93 9.06 -2.60
N ALA A 18 -6.56 8.00 -2.11
CA ALA A 18 -6.66 6.76 -2.84
C ALA A 18 -8.05 6.17 -2.73
N GLU A 19 -8.52 5.61 -3.83
CA GLU A 19 -9.76 4.87 -3.87
C GLU A 19 -9.45 3.40 -3.66
N LEU A 20 -10.20 2.72 -2.79
CA LEU A 20 -10.02 1.31 -2.51
C LEU A 20 -11.08 0.50 -3.25
N TYR A 21 -10.73 -0.72 -3.64
CA TYR A 21 -11.60 -1.57 -4.47
C TYR A 21 -12.00 -2.84 -3.72
N PRO A 22 -13.09 -2.78 -2.92
CA PRO A 22 -13.55 -3.96 -2.17
C PRO A 22 -13.95 -5.13 -3.07
N ASP A 23 -14.36 -4.85 -4.31
CA ASP A 23 -14.71 -5.91 -5.26
C ASP A 23 -13.49 -6.68 -5.74
N VAL A 24 -12.31 -6.07 -5.68
CA VAL A 24 -11.05 -6.68 -6.11
C VAL A 24 -10.42 -7.49 -5.00
N ALA A 25 -10.36 -6.91 -3.79
CA ALA A 25 -9.71 -7.53 -2.63
C ALA A 25 -10.50 -7.21 -1.36
N PRO A 26 -11.62 -7.90 -1.14
CA PRO A 26 -12.57 -7.49 -0.09
C PRO A 26 -12.01 -7.54 1.33
N ASN A 27 -11.29 -8.60 1.68
CA ASN A 27 -10.74 -8.70 3.03
C ASN A 27 -9.56 -7.78 3.22
N THR A 28 -8.74 -7.59 2.20
CA THR A 28 -7.62 -6.67 2.22
C THR A 28 -8.10 -5.24 2.47
N VAL A 29 -9.13 -4.81 1.74
CA VAL A 29 -9.71 -3.48 1.92
C VAL A 29 -10.31 -3.34 3.32
N ARG A 30 -11.05 -4.34 3.79
CA ARG A 30 -11.64 -4.32 5.12
C ARG A 30 -10.57 -4.18 6.20
N ASN A 31 -9.49 -4.93 6.09
CA ASN A 31 -8.38 -4.87 7.03
C ASN A 31 -7.72 -3.49 7.03
N PHE A 32 -7.46 -2.95 5.84
CA PHE A 32 -6.82 -1.65 5.70
C PHE A 32 -7.66 -0.55 6.36
N ILE A 33 -8.97 -0.53 6.09
CA ILE A 33 -9.89 0.43 6.69
C ILE A 33 -9.97 0.25 8.21
N SER A 34 -10.02 -0.99 8.68
CA SER A 34 -10.03 -1.27 10.12
C SER A 34 -8.81 -0.69 10.82
N LEU A 35 -7.63 -0.85 10.23
CA LEU A 35 -6.39 -0.32 10.79
C LEU A 35 -6.39 1.21 10.77
N ILE A 36 -6.91 1.83 9.72
CA ILE A 36 -7.03 3.28 9.64
C ILE A 36 -7.92 3.80 10.79
N ARG A 37 -9.07 3.16 11.00
CA ARG A 37 -10.03 3.59 12.02
C ARG A 37 -9.50 3.44 13.44
N LYS A 38 -8.56 2.53 13.64
CA LYS A 38 -7.90 2.33 14.93
C LYS A 38 -6.74 3.30 15.15
N GLY A 39 -6.42 4.13 14.16
CA GLY A 39 -5.27 5.01 14.24
C GLY A 39 -3.93 4.30 14.09
N PHE A 40 -3.94 3.06 13.58
CA PHE A 40 -2.75 2.22 13.51
C PHE A 40 -1.66 2.85 12.64
N TYR A 41 -2.05 3.49 11.54
CA TYR A 41 -1.11 4.08 10.61
C TYR A 41 -0.59 5.45 11.02
N ASP A 42 -1.19 6.06 12.04
CA ASP A 42 -0.78 7.39 12.49
C ASP A 42 0.65 7.33 13.02
N GLY A 43 1.50 8.23 12.55
CA GLY A 43 2.91 8.26 12.94
C GLY A 43 3.81 7.28 12.23
N THR A 44 3.28 6.43 11.35
CA THR A 44 4.12 5.53 10.56
C THR A 44 4.80 6.27 9.43
N ILE A 45 5.87 5.69 8.88
CA ILE A 45 6.66 6.31 7.82
C ILE A 45 6.67 5.44 6.58
N PHE A 46 7.06 6.02 5.45
CA PHE A 46 7.44 5.26 4.28
C PHE A 46 8.90 4.87 4.44
N HIS A 47 9.12 3.70 5.04
CA HIS A 47 10.45 3.24 5.44
C HIS A 47 11.28 2.67 4.30
N ARG A 48 10.66 2.41 3.15
CA ARG A 48 11.37 1.87 1.99
C ARG A 48 10.92 2.63 0.74
N VAL A 49 11.87 3.27 0.09
CA VAL A 49 11.61 4.06 -1.11
C VAL A 49 12.58 3.61 -2.19
N ILE A 50 12.04 3.09 -3.29
CA ILE A 50 12.85 2.65 -4.43
C ILE A 50 12.45 3.49 -5.63
N PRO A 51 13.29 4.44 -6.06
CA PRO A 51 12.99 5.27 -7.23
C PRO A 51 12.73 4.41 -8.47
N GLY A 52 11.70 4.79 -9.24
CA GLY A 52 11.33 4.06 -10.43
C GLY A 52 10.57 2.76 -10.15
N PHE A 53 10.17 2.52 -8.90
CA PHE A 53 9.47 1.30 -8.52
C PHE A 53 8.29 1.59 -7.59
N MET A 54 8.55 1.87 -6.31
CA MET A 54 7.47 2.01 -5.32
C MET A 54 7.93 2.74 -4.07
N ILE A 55 6.97 3.16 -3.24
CA ILE A 55 7.22 3.56 -1.86
C ILE A 55 6.41 2.62 -0.96
N GLN A 56 7.00 2.19 0.15
CA GLN A 56 6.39 1.21 1.06
C GLN A 56 6.34 1.75 2.48
N GLY A 57 5.21 1.57 3.13
CA GLY A 57 5.01 2.02 4.50
C GLY A 57 4.04 1.13 5.25
N GLY A 58 3.53 1.64 6.38
CA GLY A 58 2.54 0.93 7.19
C GLY A 58 3.13 0.03 8.26
N ASP A 59 4.44 0.13 8.53
CA ASP A 59 5.08 -0.60 9.60
C ASP A 59 5.20 0.31 10.83
N PRO A 60 4.55 -0.03 11.96
CA PRO A 60 4.64 0.83 13.16
C PRO A 60 6.05 0.95 13.71
N GLU A 61 6.92 -0.01 13.40
CA GLU A 61 8.32 0.03 13.84
C GLU A 61 9.26 0.73 12.84
N GLY A 62 8.80 0.93 11.61
CA GLY A 62 9.58 1.59 10.57
C GLY A 62 10.78 0.80 10.08
N THR A 63 10.82 -0.51 10.34
CA THR A 63 11.97 -1.36 10.02
C THR A 63 11.73 -2.32 8.87
N GLY A 64 10.48 -2.51 8.49
CA GLY A 64 10.05 -3.54 7.54
C GLY A 64 9.67 -4.86 8.19
N MET A 65 9.83 -4.97 9.52
CA MET A 65 9.58 -6.20 10.27
C MET A 65 8.30 -6.14 11.11
N GLY A 66 7.72 -4.96 11.31
CA GLY A 66 6.56 -4.79 12.16
C GLY A 66 5.25 -5.00 11.44
N GLY A 67 4.18 -5.13 12.23
CA GLY A 67 2.84 -5.32 11.72
C GLY A 67 1.81 -5.24 12.83
N PRO A 68 0.54 -5.60 12.54
CA PRO A 68 -0.55 -5.44 13.49
C PRO A 68 -0.69 -6.60 14.49
N GLY A 69 0.20 -7.58 14.43
CA GLY A 69 0.15 -8.75 15.31
C GLY A 69 -0.66 -9.90 14.73
N TYR A 70 -1.07 -9.83 13.50
CA TYR A 70 -1.78 -10.89 12.78
C TYR A 70 -1.47 -10.80 11.30
N GLU A 71 -1.86 -11.84 10.56
CA GLU A 71 -1.69 -11.89 9.10
C GLU A 71 -3.03 -12.20 8.45
N ILE A 72 -3.18 -11.79 7.19
CA ILE A 72 -4.39 -12.03 6.43
C ILE A 72 -4.07 -12.86 5.19
N ARG A 73 -5.10 -13.52 4.66
CA ARG A 73 -4.99 -14.29 3.42
C ARG A 73 -4.60 -13.36 2.26
N GLY A 74 -3.68 -13.82 1.43
CA GLY A 74 -3.26 -13.09 0.24
C GLY A 74 -4.30 -13.18 -0.88
N GLU A 75 -4.93 -12.06 -1.17
CA GLU A 75 -5.97 -11.97 -2.20
C GLU A 75 -5.34 -11.64 -3.56
N PHE A 76 -4.59 -12.58 -4.09
CA PHE A 76 -3.94 -12.43 -5.40
C PHE A 76 -3.98 -13.75 -6.18
N THR A 77 -3.88 -13.65 -7.49
CA THR A 77 -4.18 -14.75 -8.41
C THR A 77 -3.29 -15.98 -8.17
N ALA A 78 -1.99 -15.79 -7.93
CA ALA A 78 -1.10 -16.92 -7.66
C ALA A 78 -1.45 -17.68 -6.38
N ASN A 79 -2.25 -17.08 -5.50
CA ASN A 79 -2.70 -17.68 -4.24
C ASN A 79 -4.13 -18.24 -4.35
N GLY A 80 -4.65 -18.37 -5.56
CA GLY A 80 -5.98 -18.94 -5.78
C GLY A 80 -7.14 -17.96 -5.63
N PHE A 81 -6.86 -16.69 -5.54
CA PHE A 81 -7.89 -15.64 -5.43
C PHE A 81 -7.78 -14.71 -6.62
N GLN A 82 -8.76 -14.74 -7.52
CA GLN A 82 -8.69 -13.92 -8.73
C GLN A 82 -8.59 -12.43 -8.38
N ASN A 83 -7.53 -11.79 -8.86
CA ASN A 83 -7.32 -10.36 -8.69
C ASN A 83 -6.68 -9.83 -9.97
N ASP A 84 -7.46 -9.10 -10.76
CA ASP A 84 -7.06 -8.64 -12.08
C ASP A 84 -6.54 -7.19 -12.08
N LEU A 85 -6.36 -6.59 -10.91
CA LEU A 85 -5.82 -5.23 -10.82
C LEU A 85 -4.32 -5.26 -11.00
N ASN A 86 -3.87 -4.79 -12.16
CA ASN A 86 -2.45 -4.77 -12.51
C ASN A 86 -1.69 -3.70 -11.72
N HIS A 87 -0.41 -3.95 -11.50
CA HIS A 87 0.46 -3.02 -10.76
C HIS A 87 0.95 -1.91 -11.66
N THR A 88 0.04 -1.00 -12.00
CA THR A 88 0.36 0.20 -12.74
C THR A 88 0.64 1.36 -11.78
N ARG A 89 1.17 2.45 -12.31
CA ARG A 89 1.47 3.64 -11.50
C ARG A 89 0.25 4.08 -10.69
N GLY A 90 0.45 4.28 -9.41
CA GLY A 90 -0.60 4.72 -8.47
C GLY A 90 -1.32 3.60 -7.74
N VAL A 91 -1.12 2.35 -8.11
CA VAL A 91 -1.81 1.22 -7.47
C VAL A 91 -1.25 0.98 -6.07
N LEU A 92 -2.16 0.72 -5.11
CA LEU A 92 -1.83 0.28 -3.76
C LEU A 92 -1.88 -1.24 -3.71
N SER A 93 -0.87 -1.85 -3.09
CA SER A 93 -0.77 -3.30 -2.97
C SER A 93 -0.18 -3.65 -1.61
N MET A 94 -0.50 -4.85 -1.10
CA MET A 94 0.00 -5.28 0.21
C MET A 94 1.39 -5.87 0.09
N ALA A 95 2.29 -5.40 0.95
CA ALA A 95 3.58 -6.04 1.13
C ALA A 95 3.41 -7.32 1.93
N ARG A 96 4.28 -8.29 1.71
CA ARG A 96 4.28 -9.57 2.41
C ARG A 96 5.67 -10.19 2.37
N THR A 97 5.85 -11.23 3.17
CA THR A 97 7.06 -12.06 3.07
C THR A 97 6.91 -13.06 1.91
N MET A 98 7.81 -14.01 1.82
CA MET A 98 7.69 -15.08 0.80
C MET A 98 6.44 -15.93 1.00
N ALA A 99 5.92 -16.00 2.23
CA ALA A 99 4.68 -16.73 2.50
C ALA A 99 3.49 -15.98 1.91
N PRO A 100 2.60 -16.63 1.17
CA PRO A 100 1.50 -15.93 0.50
C PRO A 100 0.48 -15.31 1.43
N ASP A 101 0.29 -15.85 2.63
CA ASP A 101 -0.69 -15.36 3.60
C ASP A 101 -0.01 -14.61 4.75
N SER A 102 0.99 -13.80 4.45
CA SER A 102 1.78 -13.12 5.47
C SER A 102 1.59 -11.59 5.49
N ALA A 103 0.66 -11.06 4.72
CA ALA A 103 0.37 -9.63 4.76
C ALA A 103 -0.30 -9.24 6.08
N GLY A 104 -0.01 -8.06 6.56
CA GLY A 104 -0.62 -7.53 7.79
C GLY A 104 -1.01 -6.07 7.61
N SER A 105 -0.07 -5.15 7.76
CA SER A 105 -0.35 -3.72 7.64
C SER A 105 0.52 -3.02 6.60
N GLN A 106 1.66 -3.58 6.23
CA GLN A 106 2.55 -2.90 5.30
C GLN A 106 1.98 -2.93 3.89
N PHE A 107 2.08 -1.80 3.21
CA PHE A 107 1.58 -1.65 1.85
C PHE A 107 2.57 -0.82 1.04
N PHE A 108 2.45 -0.89 -0.27
CA PHE A 108 3.26 -0.05 -1.14
C PHE A 108 2.40 0.61 -2.20
N ILE A 109 2.88 1.76 -2.67
CA ILE A 109 2.25 2.55 -3.73
C ILE A 109 3.19 2.52 -4.92
N MET A 110 2.68 2.08 -6.07
CA MET A 110 3.47 2.02 -7.29
C MET A 110 3.74 3.41 -7.83
N THR A 111 4.98 3.72 -8.11
CA THR A 111 5.37 4.98 -8.76
C THR A 111 5.64 4.80 -10.25
N GLU A 112 5.82 3.55 -10.69
CA GLU A 112 5.98 3.15 -12.09
C GLU A 112 5.25 1.83 -12.31
N ASP A 113 4.94 1.50 -13.54
CA ASP A 113 4.33 0.22 -13.86
C ASP A 113 5.31 -0.92 -13.59
N SER A 114 4.82 -1.99 -12.95
CA SER A 114 5.64 -3.16 -12.62
C SER A 114 4.86 -4.44 -12.89
N PRO A 115 4.71 -4.83 -14.16
CA PRO A 115 3.89 -5.98 -14.51
C PRO A 115 4.37 -7.30 -13.92
N HIS A 116 5.63 -7.40 -13.52
CA HIS A 116 6.13 -8.62 -12.88
C HIS A 116 5.49 -8.90 -11.51
N LEU A 117 4.82 -7.91 -10.92
CA LEU A 117 4.09 -8.08 -9.65
C LEU A 117 2.66 -8.55 -9.85
N ASP A 118 2.13 -8.47 -11.08
CA ASP A 118 0.73 -8.79 -11.34
C ASP A 118 0.44 -10.25 -11.01
N GLY A 119 -0.66 -10.46 -10.27
CA GLY A 119 -1.05 -11.78 -9.83
C GLY A 119 -0.21 -12.35 -8.68
N GLN A 120 0.80 -11.64 -8.19
CA GLN A 120 1.71 -12.10 -7.14
C GLN A 120 1.50 -11.38 -5.81
N TYR A 121 0.82 -10.24 -5.82
CA TYR A 121 0.57 -9.42 -4.64
C TYR A 121 -0.89 -8.95 -4.66
N ALA A 122 -1.44 -8.72 -3.47
CA ALA A 122 -2.82 -8.28 -3.31
C ALA A 122 -2.95 -6.78 -3.56
N SER A 123 -3.12 -6.39 -4.81
CA SER A 123 -3.45 -5.02 -5.18
C SER A 123 -4.90 -4.71 -4.80
N PHE A 124 -5.17 -3.51 -4.27
CA PHE A 124 -6.48 -3.25 -3.66
C PHE A 124 -6.98 -1.81 -3.80
N GLY A 125 -6.21 -0.94 -4.44
CA GLY A 125 -6.64 0.44 -4.60
C GLY A 125 -5.76 1.21 -5.56
N MET A 126 -6.09 2.49 -5.75
CA MET A 126 -5.34 3.35 -6.65
C MET A 126 -5.37 4.79 -6.15
N VAL A 127 -4.24 5.47 -6.23
CA VAL A 127 -4.13 6.89 -5.92
C VAL A 127 -4.95 7.70 -6.92
N THR A 128 -5.81 8.58 -6.41
CA THR A 128 -6.62 9.49 -7.22
C THR A 128 -6.10 10.92 -7.18
N GLU A 129 -5.42 11.30 -6.10
CA GLU A 129 -4.81 12.61 -5.95
C GLU A 129 -3.51 12.48 -5.17
N GLY A 130 -2.52 13.30 -5.50
CA GLY A 130 -1.29 13.36 -4.73
C GLY A 130 -0.18 12.45 -5.22
N MET A 131 -0.23 11.98 -6.47
CA MET A 131 0.91 11.23 -7.01
C MET A 131 2.19 12.05 -6.99
N ASP A 132 2.10 13.35 -7.14
CA ASP A 132 3.26 14.23 -7.03
C ASP A 132 3.88 14.16 -5.64
N VAL A 133 3.08 13.99 -4.59
CA VAL A 133 3.57 13.79 -3.23
C VAL A 133 4.35 12.48 -3.14
N CYS A 134 3.81 11.39 -3.70
CA CYS A 134 4.51 10.11 -3.76
C CYS A 134 5.85 10.24 -4.49
N LEU A 135 5.87 10.97 -5.59
CA LEU A 135 7.07 11.10 -6.41
C LEU A 135 8.16 11.91 -5.72
N LEU A 136 7.82 12.77 -4.78
CA LEU A 136 8.81 13.50 -3.99
C LEU A 136 9.71 12.53 -3.20
N TYR A 137 9.17 11.40 -2.75
CA TYR A 137 9.96 10.40 -2.03
C TYR A 137 10.88 9.60 -2.94
N THR A 138 10.63 9.63 -4.25
CA THR A 138 11.50 8.93 -5.21
C THR A 138 12.50 9.88 -5.86
N SER A 139 12.52 11.14 -5.44
CA SER A 139 13.48 12.13 -5.90
C SER A 139 14.90 11.73 -5.47
N PRO A 140 15.93 12.05 -6.26
CA PRO A 140 17.32 11.81 -5.83
C PRO A 140 17.72 12.68 -4.63
N SER A 141 16.98 13.73 -4.31
CA SER A 141 17.27 14.53 -3.13
C SER A 141 16.88 13.78 -1.86
N PRO A 142 17.70 13.81 -0.81
CA PRO A 142 17.35 13.19 0.47
C PRO A 142 16.08 13.79 1.05
N ARG A 143 15.23 12.93 1.62
CA ARG A 143 13.97 13.34 2.24
C ARG A 143 13.72 12.53 3.49
N ASP A 144 13.13 13.19 4.49
CA ASP A 144 12.60 12.50 5.65
C ASP A 144 11.21 12.00 5.32
N CYS A 145 11.01 10.69 5.39
CA CYS A 145 9.70 10.08 5.17
C CYS A 145 9.03 9.91 6.53
N SER A 146 8.06 10.69 6.81
CA SER A 146 7.35 10.59 8.09
C SER A 146 5.88 10.87 7.95
#